data_96cc7220bd71552ad83bbc4af8796863
#
_entry.id   96cc7220bd71552ad83bbc4af8796863
#
_cell.length_a   1.000
_cell.length_b   1.000
_cell.length_c   1.000
_cell.angle_alpha   90.00
_cell.angle_beta   90.00
_cell.angle_gamma   90.00
#
_symmetry.space_group_name_H-M   'P 1'
#
loop_
_entity.id
_entity.type
_entity.pdbx_description
1 polymer ?
#
loop_
_entity_poly.entity_id
_entity_poly.type
_entity_poly.pdbx_seq_one_letter_code
_entity_poly.pdbx_strand_id
1 'polypeptide(L)'
;MAKVIPQRTCIVCRLTKDKKELTRFVLSKDGNLTIDNSQKLEGRGAYVCADGDCKGKLLKTHALNRAFKKQFNDELVMRLIDESKN
;
A
#
# COMPACT_ATOMS: atom_id res chain seq x y z
N MET A 1 -2.99 30.40 5.74
CA MET A 1 -3.73 29.32 5.10
C MET A 1 -3.27 27.96 5.61
N ALA A 2 -4.17 27.17 6.13
CA ALA A 2 -3.80 25.86 6.64
C ALA A 2 -3.47 24.92 5.49
N LYS A 3 -2.37 24.19 5.63
CA LYS A 3 -2.04 23.17 4.66
C LYS A 3 -2.94 21.96 4.91
N VAL A 4 -3.64 21.56 3.88
CA VAL A 4 -4.46 20.34 3.97
C VAL A 4 -3.55 19.15 3.72
N ILE A 5 -3.44 18.28 4.73
CA ILE A 5 -2.67 17.06 4.58
C ILE A 5 -3.53 16.08 3.78
N PRO A 6 -3.05 15.57 2.63
CA PRO A 6 -3.82 14.62 1.86
C PRO A 6 -4.14 13.38 2.68
N GLN A 7 -5.39 12.96 2.63
CA GLN A 7 -5.82 11.75 3.31
C GLN A 7 -6.09 10.66 2.29
N ARG A 8 -5.84 9.42 2.71
CA ARG A 8 -6.05 8.26 1.87
C ARG A 8 -6.73 7.17 2.67
N THR A 9 -7.33 6.24 1.99
CA THR A 9 -8.07 5.16 2.62
C THR A 9 -7.28 3.86 2.54
N CYS A 10 -7.11 3.19 3.68
CA CYS A 10 -6.49 1.88 3.72
C CYS A 10 -7.37 0.88 2.97
N ILE A 11 -6.77 0.09 2.09
CA ILE A 11 -7.54 -0.89 1.30
C ILE A 11 -7.95 -2.12 2.12
N VAL A 12 -7.41 -2.27 3.31
CA VAL A 12 -7.72 -3.42 4.18
C VAL A 12 -8.82 -3.07 5.17
N CYS A 13 -8.60 -2.06 6.01
CA CYS A 13 -9.57 -1.71 7.05
C CYS A 13 -10.56 -0.63 6.62
N ARG A 14 -10.31 0.02 5.49
CA ARG A 14 -11.19 1.05 4.92
C ARG A 14 -11.29 2.33 5.74
N LEU A 15 -10.36 2.53 6.67
CA LEU A 15 -10.30 3.78 7.42
C LEU A 15 -9.51 4.82 6.63
N THR A 16 -9.97 6.06 6.71
CA THR A 16 -9.27 7.18 6.09
C THR A 16 -8.30 7.78 7.09
N LYS A 17 -7.05 7.93 6.68
CA LYS A 17 -5.98 8.45 7.53
C LYS A 17 -5.08 9.37 6.74
N ASP A 18 -4.24 10.14 7.45
CA ASP A 18 -3.21 10.91 6.79
C ASP A 18 -2.26 9.98 6.05
N LYS A 19 -1.82 10.38 4.87
CA LYS A 19 -0.93 9.53 4.09
C LYS A 19 0.35 9.17 4.83
N LYS A 20 0.73 9.96 5.83
CA LYS A 20 1.91 9.67 6.66
C LYS A 20 1.73 8.42 7.49
N GLU A 21 0.50 8.07 7.81
CA GLU A 21 0.19 6.89 8.62
C GLU A 21 -0.03 5.65 7.77
N LEU A 22 0.15 5.79 6.45
CA LEU A 22 -0.10 4.72 5.51
C LEU A 22 1.17 4.41 4.72
N THR A 23 1.29 3.15 4.32
CA THR A 23 2.33 2.71 3.40
C THR A 23 1.74 2.67 2.01
N ARG A 24 2.41 3.28 1.04
CA ARG A 24 1.95 3.29 -0.33
C ARG A 24 2.61 2.16 -1.12
N PHE A 25 1.78 1.34 -1.74
CA PHE A 25 2.22 0.32 -2.68
C PHE A 25 1.94 0.84 -4.09
N VAL A 26 2.92 0.74 -4.97
CA VAL A 26 2.81 1.29 -6.33
C VAL A 26 2.99 0.19 -7.35
N LEU A 27 2.10 0.16 -8.33
CA LEU A 27 2.23 -0.72 -9.48
C LEU A 27 2.71 0.13 -10.66
N SER A 28 3.92 -0.16 -11.13
CA SER A 28 4.49 0.58 -12.25
C SER A 28 3.85 0.15 -13.57
N LYS A 29 4.15 0.91 -14.63
CA LYS A 29 3.64 0.58 -15.96
C LYS A 29 4.13 -0.78 -16.45
N ASP A 30 5.29 -1.19 -15.97
CA ASP A 30 5.89 -2.49 -16.34
C ASP A 30 5.24 -3.65 -15.59
N GLY A 31 4.34 -3.36 -14.67
CA GLY A 31 3.68 -4.40 -13.89
C GLY A 31 4.43 -4.79 -12.64
N ASN A 32 5.41 -4.01 -12.23
CA ASN A 32 6.18 -4.28 -11.02
C ASN A 32 5.55 -3.60 -9.81
N LEU A 33 5.37 -4.37 -8.75
CA LEU A 33 4.84 -3.85 -7.49
C LEU A 33 6.00 -3.50 -6.58
N THR A 34 5.98 -2.29 -6.03
CA THR A 34 7.00 -1.85 -5.10
C THR A 34 6.39 -1.02 -3.98
N ILE A 35 7.18 -0.73 -2.95
CA ILE A 35 6.79 0.18 -1.88
C ILE A 35 7.38 1.55 -2.18
N ASP A 36 6.54 2.57 -2.10
CA ASP A 36 6.95 3.95 -2.36
C ASP A 36 6.99 4.72 -1.05
N ASN A 37 8.14 4.71 -0.40
CA ASN A 37 8.32 5.43 0.86
C ASN A 37 8.28 6.94 0.67
N SER A 38 8.70 7.43 -0.49
CA SER A 38 8.68 8.85 -0.79
C SER A 38 7.30 9.36 -1.18
N GLN A 39 6.42 8.43 -1.59
CA GLN A 39 5.08 8.73 -2.10
C GLN A 39 5.11 9.66 -3.33
N LYS A 40 6.18 9.57 -4.10
CA LYS A 40 6.38 10.36 -5.31
C LYS A 40 6.50 9.55 -6.57
N LEU A 41 6.57 8.23 -6.47
CA LEU A 41 6.72 7.38 -7.64
C LEU A 41 5.45 7.41 -8.49
N GLU A 42 5.64 7.43 -9.79
CA GLU A 42 4.54 7.39 -10.73
C GLU A 42 3.97 5.98 -10.84
N GLY A 43 2.67 5.90 -11.03
CA GLY A 43 2.00 4.63 -11.19
C GLY A 43 0.72 4.59 -10.37
N ARG A 44 0.06 3.45 -10.39
CA ARG A 44 -1.14 3.25 -9.61
C ARG A 44 -0.75 2.97 -8.17
N GLY A 45 -1.37 3.66 -7.24
CA GLY A 45 -1.05 3.51 -5.83
C GLY A 45 -2.18 2.91 -5.02
N ALA A 46 -1.82 2.15 -4.00
CA ALA A 46 -2.76 1.64 -3.00
C ALA A 46 -2.15 1.87 -1.62
N TYR A 47 -2.97 2.22 -0.66
CA TYR A 47 -2.51 2.58 0.67
C TYR A 47 -2.95 1.54 1.69
N VAL A 48 -2.06 1.23 2.61
CA VAL A 48 -2.30 0.26 3.68
C VAL A 48 -1.76 0.86 4.97
N CYS A 49 -2.47 0.67 6.07
CA CYS A 49 -2.01 1.18 7.35
C CYS A 49 -0.57 0.73 7.62
N ALA A 50 0.23 1.65 8.17
CA ALA A 50 1.62 1.34 8.49
C ALA A 50 1.75 0.35 9.65
N ASP A 51 0.66 0.10 10.38
CA ASP A 51 0.69 -0.88 11.46
C ASP A 51 0.80 -2.31 10.92
N GLY A 52 1.13 -3.25 11.79
CA GLY A 52 1.33 -4.63 11.40
C GLY A 52 0.04 -5.38 11.11
N ASP A 53 -1.10 -4.91 11.63
CA ASP A 53 -2.37 -5.62 11.48
C ASP A 53 -2.85 -5.62 10.04
N CYS A 54 -2.95 -4.45 9.42
CA CYS A 54 -3.42 -4.35 8.05
C CYS A 54 -2.44 -5.00 7.08
N LYS A 55 -1.14 -4.80 7.30
CA LYS A 55 -0.14 -5.43 6.45
C LYS A 55 -0.20 -6.94 6.53
N GLY A 56 -0.43 -7.48 7.75
CA GLY A 56 -0.57 -8.92 7.92
C GLY A 56 -1.80 -9.47 7.21
N LYS A 57 -2.85 -8.67 7.08
CA LYS A 57 -4.07 -9.10 6.42
C LYS A 57 -3.98 -9.05 4.90
N LEU A 58 -2.97 -8.39 4.35
CA LEU A 58 -2.82 -8.29 2.89
C LEU A 58 -2.77 -9.67 2.23
N LEU A 59 -2.08 -10.62 2.84
CA LEU A 59 -1.98 -11.97 2.30
C LEU A 59 -3.29 -12.73 2.42
N LYS A 60 -4.00 -12.55 3.52
CA LYS A 60 -5.26 -13.26 3.76
C LYS A 60 -6.39 -12.74 2.89
N THR A 61 -6.44 -11.44 2.70
CA THR A 61 -7.56 -10.80 1.97
C THR A 61 -7.27 -10.60 0.50
N HIS A 62 -6.01 -10.73 0.10
CA HIS A 62 -5.57 -10.42 -1.27
C HIS A 62 -6.01 -9.02 -1.69
N ALA A 63 -5.95 -8.08 -0.75
CA ALA A 63 -6.43 -6.72 -1.00
C ALA A 63 -5.68 -6.02 -2.13
N LEU A 64 -4.36 -6.27 -2.24
CA LEU A 64 -3.58 -5.69 -3.33
C LEU A 64 -4.02 -6.23 -4.68
N ASN A 65 -4.33 -7.52 -4.73
CA ASN A 65 -4.80 -8.14 -5.98
C ASN A 65 -6.11 -7.48 -6.43
N ARG A 66 -7.01 -7.23 -5.49
CA ARG A 66 -8.29 -6.58 -5.82
C ARG A 66 -8.10 -5.11 -6.17
N ALA A 67 -7.22 -4.42 -5.45
CA ALA A 67 -6.99 -2.99 -5.68
C ALA A 67 -6.44 -2.73 -7.07
N PHE A 68 -5.51 -3.57 -7.52
CA PHE A 68 -4.87 -3.39 -8.82
C PHE A 68 -5.45 -4.29 -9.92
N LYS A 69 -6.41 -5.13 -9.57
CA LYS A 69 -7.03 -6.09 -10.51
C LYS A 69 -5.99 -6.95 -11.20
N LYS A 70 -5.02 -7.42 -10.43
CA LYS A 70 -3.91 -8.22 -10.92
C LYS A 70 -3.51 -9.22 -9.85
N GLN A 71 -3.06 -10.40 -10.26
CA GLN A 71 -2.58 -11.40 -9.31
C GLN A 71 -1.12 -11.18 -9.00
N PHE A 72 -0.79 -11.14 -7.71
CA PHE A 72 0.58 -11.03 -7.24
C PHE A 72 0.95 -12.28 -6.49
N ASN A 73 2.22 -12.66 -6.60
CA ASN A 73 2.77 -13.79 -5.87
C ASN A 73 2.82 -13.46 -4.38
N ASP A 74 2.39 -14.39 -3.53
CA ASP A 74 2.40 -14.19 -2.08
C ASP A 74 3.81 -13.91 -1.56
N GLU A 75 4.82 -14.55 -2.14
CA GLU A 75 6.20 -14.31 -1.74
C GLU A 75 6.62 -12.86 -1.99
N LEU A 76 6.21 -12.31 -3.12
CA LEU A 76 6.50 -10.92 -3.44
C LEU A 76 5.85 -10.00 -2.42
N VAL A 77 4.57 -10.24 -2.10
CA VAL A 77 3.85 -9.41 -1.15
C VAL A 77 4.48 -9.53 0.24
N MET A 78 4.85 -10.72 0.67
CA MET A 78 5.53 -10.92 1.95
C MET A 78 6.84 -10.15 2.02
N ARG A 79 7.62 -10.19 0.95
CA ARG A 79 8.89 -9.48 0.90
C ARG A 79 8.69 -7.98 1.05
N LEU A 80 7.69 -7.44 0.35
CA LEU A 80 7.40 -6.02 0.43
C LEU A 80 6.94 -5.62 1.82
N ILE A 81 6.13 -6.45 2.46
CA ILE A 81 5.68 -6.20 3.83
C ILE A 81 6.88 -6.14 4.78
N ASP A 82 7.81 -7.07 4.64
CA ASP A 82 9.02 -7.09 5.46
C ASP A 82 9.86 -5.82 5.25
N GLU A 83 10.03 -5.42 4.00
CA GLU A 83 10.79 -4.21 3.69
C GLU A 83 10.14 -2.97 4.29
N SER A 84 8.82 -2.95 4.38
CA SER A 84 8.10 -1.78 4.88
C SER A 84 8.14 -1.65 6.40
N LYS A 85 8.62 -2.65 7.11
CA LYS A 85 8.69 -2.61 8.58
C LYS A 85 9.84 -1.78 9.10
N ASN A 86 10.74 -1.37 8.27
CA ASN A 86 11.91 -0.59 8.69
C ASN A 86 11.60 0.89 8.82
#